data_49daddd700c48c91ddbe1af106ea4396
#
_entry.id   49daddd700c48c91ddbe1af106ea4396
#
_cell.length_a   1.000
_cell.length_b   1.000
_cell.length_c   1.000
_cell.angle_alpha   90.00
_cell.angle_beta   90.00
_cell.angle_gamma   90.00
#
_symmetry.space_group_name_H-M   'P 1'
#
loop_
_entity.id
_entity.type
_entity.pdbx_description
1 polymer ?
#
loop_
_entity_poly.entity_id
_entity_poly.type
_entity_poly.pdbx_seq_one_letter_code
_entity_poly.pdbx_strand_id
1 'polypeptide(L)' 'MSYDSDFERVYMVEFQSGRIIHVGQYTVQDVIEYCADEHESEVIKSIYEEVYTGERY' A
#
# COMPACT_ATOMS: atom_id res chain seq x y z
N MET A 1 -7.00 -12.54 20.00
CA MET A 1 -6.04 -12.22 19.11
C MET A 1 -6.59 -11.69 17.80
N SER A 2 -5.91 -10.82 17.29
CA SER A 2 -6.38 -10.12 16.13
C SER A 2 -5.67 -10.64 14.89
N TYR A 3 -6.42 -11.17 13.97
CA TYR A 3 -5.81 -11.69 12.80
C TYR A 3 -5.63 -10.66 11.74
N ASP A 4 -6.52 -9.71 11.72
CA ASP A 4 -6.53 -8.77 10.62
C ASP A 4 -5.26 -7.96 10.56
N SER A 5 -4.73 -7.62 11.71
CA SER A 5 -3.55 -6.79 11.74
C SER A 5 -2.31 -7.56 11.32
N ASP A 6 -2.43 -8.89 11.24
CA ASP A 6 -1.30 -9.69 10.84
C ASP A 6 -1.27 -9.98 9.36
N PHE A 7 -2.30 -9.58 8.65
CA PHE A 7 -2.34 -9.83 7.22
C PHE A 7 -1.68 -8.71 6.46
N GLU A 8 -0.81 -9.12 5.56
CA GLU A 8 -0.22 -8.16 4.66
C GLU A 8 -1.24 -7.83 3.58
N ARG A 9 -1.41 -6.54 3.33
CA ARG A 9 -2.36 -6.09 2.33
C ARG A 9 -1.60 -5.50 1.17
N VAL A 10 -2.24 -5.47 0.02
CA VAL A 10 -1.64 -4.88 -1.16
C VAL A 10 -2.25 -3.51 -1.36
N TYR A 11 -1.37 -2.52 -1.45
CA TYR A 11 -1.79 -1.16 -1.68
C TYR A 11 -1.28 -0.69 -3.03
N MET A 12 -2.11 0.04 -3.73
CA MET A 12 -1.71 0.66 -4.97
C MET A 12 -1.39 2.12 -4.69
N VAL A 13 -0.20 2.53 -5.02
CA VAL A 13 0.27 3.89 -4.75
C VAL A 13 0.43 4.60 -6.08
N GLU A 14 -0.24 5.72 -6.22
CA GLU A 14 -0.11 6.56 -7.40
C GLU A 14 0.67 7.79 -7.01
N PHE A 15 1.72 8.08 -7.77
CA PHE A 15 2.55 9.25 -7.52
C PHE A 15 2.11 10.40 -8.41
N GLN A 16 2.53 11.60 -8.04
CA GLN A 16 2.19 12.79 -8.81
C GLN A 16 2.67 12.71 -10.25
N SER A 17 3.73 11.95 -10.47
CA SER A 17 4.28 11.77 -11.81
C SER A 17 3.38 10.90 -12.69
N GLY A 18 2.42 10.23 -12.10
CA GLY A 18 1.58 9.29 -12.82
C GLY A 18 2.03 7.86 -12.68
N ARG A 19 3.15 7.65 -12.04
CA ARG A 19 3.66 6.30 -11.85
C ARG A 19 2.83 5.58 -10.79
N ILE A 20 2.60 4.31 -11.00
CA ILE A 20 1.81 3.50 -10.08
C ILE A 20 2.62 2.28 -9.68
N ILE A 21 2.64 2.00 -8.39
CA ILE A 21 3.29 0.80 -7.89
C ILE A 21 2.34 0.07 -6.94
N HIS A 22 2.64 -1.19 -6.72
CA HIS A 22 1.91 -2.00 -5.75
C HIS A 22 2.84 -2.36 -4.62
N VAL A 23 2.39 -2.15 -3.40
CA VAL A 23 3.22 -2.34 -2.23
C VAL A 23 2.48 -3.23 -1.24
N GLY A 24 3.15 -4.28 -0.78
CA GLY A 24 2.58 -5.15 0.24
C GLY A 24 3.02 -4.69 1.61
N GLN A 25 2.08 -4.20 2.38
CA GLN A 25 2.36 -3.74 3.74
C GLN A 25 1.15 -4.02 4.61
N TYR A 26 1.31 -3.82 5.90
CA TYR A 26 0.23 -4.11 6.84
C TYR A 26 -0.72 -2.94 7.02
N THR A 27 -0.23 -1.71 6.94
CA THR A 27 -1.04 -0.52 7.12
C THR A 27 -0.65 0.54 6.13
N VAL A 28 -1.53 1.55 6.00
CA VAL A 28 -1.23 2.68 5.15
C VAL A 28 0.00 3.42 5.64
N GLN A 29 0.14 3.50 6.95
CA GLN A 29 1.30 4.18 7.51
C GLN A 29 2.58 3.50 7.06
N ASP A 30 2.58 2.17 7.03
CA ASP A 30 3.74 1.42 6.57
C ASP A 30 4.03 1.72 5.11
N VAL A 31 2.99 1.89 4.30
CA VAL A 31 3.17 2.23 2.90
C VAL A 31 3.84 3.58 2.77
N ILE A 32 3.38 4.54 3.56
CA ILE A 32 3.94 5.88 3.52
C ILE A 32 5.41 5.86 3.89
N GLU A 33 5.74 5.11 4.92
CA GLU A 33 7.13 5.00 5.35
C GLU A 33 7.99 4.31 4.32
N TYR A 34 7.44 3.28 3.69
CA TYR A 34 8.16 2.59 2.65
C TYR A 34 8.47 3.54 1.50
N CYS A 35 7.47 4.31 1.09
CA CYS A 35 7.66 5.24 -0.01
C CYS A 35 8.63 6.36 0.35
N ALA A 36 8.62 6.78 1.60
CA ALA A 36 9.55 7.81 2.03
C ALA A 36 10.99 7.32 1.92
N ASP A 37 11.18 6.02 2.12
CA ASP A 37 12.51 5.43 2.05
C ASP A 37 12.94 5.11 0.63
N GLU A 38 12.06 4.41 -0.08
CA GLU A 38 12.43 3.83 -1.37
C GLU A 38 12.13 4.75 -2.53
N HIS A 39 11.22 5.68 -2.35
CA HIS A 39 10.78 6.57 -3.41
C HIS A 39 10.74 8.00 -2.92
N GLU A 40 11.77 8.41 -2.23
CA GLU A 40 11.75 9.70 -1.55
C GLU A 40 11.66 10.86 -2.51
N SER A 41 12.08 10.67 -3.76
CA SER A 41 12.03 11.76 -4.72
C SER A 41 10.66 11.91 -5.37
N GLU A 42 9.72 11.01 -5.05
CA GLU A 42 8.41 11.04 -5.65
C GLU A 42 7.38 11.44 -4.61
N VAL A 43 6.37 12.17 -5.04
CA VAL A 43 5.32 12.63 -4.16
C VAL A 43 4.10 11.75 -4.38
N ILE A 44 3.55 11.23 -3.30
CA ILE A 44 2.38 10.36 -3.36
C ILE A 44 1.16 11.23 -3.66
N LYS A 45 0.38 10.80 -4.65
CA LYS A 45 -0.87 11.44 -4.97
C LYS A 45 -2.03 10.73 -4.28
N SER A 46 -2.06 9.41 -4.34
CA SER A 46 -3.16 8.64 -3.76
C SER A 46 -2.66 7.27 -3.36
N ILE A 47 -3.30 6.72 -2.35
CA ILE A 47 -3.04 5.35 -1.93
C ILE A 47 -4.38 4.63 -1.86
N TYR A 48 -4.46 3.49 -2.52
CA TYR A 48 -5.67 2.68 -2.51
C TYR A 48 -5.36 1.31 -1.95
N GLU A 49 -6.21 0.83 -1.09
CA GLU A 49 -6.09 -0.54 -0.63
C GLU A 49 -6.87 -1.43 -1.58
N GLU A 50 -6.20 -2.46 -2.11
CA GLU A 50 -6.88 -3.41 -2.95
C GLU A 50 -7.69 -4.34 -2.08
N VAL A 51 -8.98 -4.41 -2.35
CA VAL A 51 -9.85 -5.26 -1.59
C VAL A 51 -9.66 -6.68 -2.08
N TYR A 52 -9.31 -7.53 -1.17
CA TYR A 52 -9.05 -8.90 -1.50
C TYR A 52 -10.27 -9.71 -1.19
N THR A 53 -10.98 -10.09 -2.20
CA THR A 53 -12.23 -10.79 -1.96
C THR A 53 -12.13 -12.25 -2.27
N GLY A 54 -10.94 -12.73 -2.38
CA GLY A 54 -10.76 -14.09 -2.79
C GLY A 54 -11.31 -15.08 -1.82
N GLU A 55 -11.79 -14.58 -0.84
CA GLU A 55 -12.36 -15.46 0.04
C GLU A 55 -13.52 -16.08 -0.55
N ARG A 56 -13.53 -16.12 -1.36
CA ARG A 56 -14.24 -16.67 -1.79
C ARG A 56 -14.18 -17.79 -2.04
N TYR A 57 -14.04 -17.96 -1.79
CA TYR A 57 -13.93 -18.89 -1.79
C TYR A 57 -14.25 -19.37 -1.48
#